data_d4e26dcb75638b2eaa4a62b323f0dbed
#
_entry.id   d4e26dcb75638b2eaa4a62b323f0dbed
#
_cell.length_a   1.000
_cell.length_b   1.000
_cell.length_c   1.000
_cell.angle_alpha   90.00
_cell.angle_beta   90.00
_cell.angle_gamma   90.00
#
_symmetry.space_group_name_H-M   'P 1'
#
loop_
_entity.id
_entity.type
_entity.pdbx_description
1 polymer ?
#
loop_
_entity_poly.entity_id
_entity_poly.type
_entity_poly.pdbx_seq_one_letter_code
_entity_poly.pdbx_strand_id
1 'polypeptide(L)'
;IPQDEIKNLIQEDLPFIKADKKNEVTLKYKLPGFELLKEATKKERNSSNNNDSIEPKFLEKILLDFGVNGIIKKVSHGPVVTLNEFEPAAGVKVSKIINLSDDIARNTSSESARISTIPGSNTIGIELPNSSRENVYLSEILNNSEFKRKEIKLPIALGKSISGNPIISDLSSMPHLLIAG
;
A
#
# COMPACT_ATOMS: atom_id res chain seq x y z
N ILE A 1 16.63 44.78 44.05
CA ILE A 1 16.41 43.60 44.91
C ILE A 1 17.76 42.93 45.02
N PRO A 2 18.32 42.76 46.26
CA PRO A 2 19.60 42.09 46.44
C PRO A 2 19.54 40.63 45.97
N GLN A 3 20.58 40.16 45.28
CA GLN A 3 20.67 38.80 44.74
C GLN A 3 20.66 37.70 45.82
N ASP A 4 20.84 38.06 47.06
CA ASP A 4 20.86 37.13 48.21
C ASP A 4 19.46 36.70 48.69
N GLU A 5 18.41 37.44 48.35
CA GLU A 5 17.03 37.06 48.68
C GLU A 5 16.42 36.03 47.74
N ILE A 6 17.02 35.86 46.52
CA ILE A 6 16.50 34.89 45.54
C ILE A 6 16.93 33.47 45.88
N LYS A 7 17.99 33.29 46.68
CA LYS A 7 18.46 31.95 47.09
C LYS A 7 17.55 31.24 48.06
N ASN A 8 16.66 31.94 48.75
CA ASN A 8 15.73 31.36 49.75
C ASN A 8 14.37 30.98 49.14
N LEU A 9 14.19 31.18 47.82
CA LEU A 9 13.00 30.72 47.07
C LEU A 9 13.22 29.39 46.37
N ILE A 10 14.21 28.60 46.82
CA ILE A 10 14.33 27.23 46.36
C ILE A 10 13.09 26.48 46.91
N GLN A 11 12.16 26.24 46.05
CA GLN A 11 10.95 25.45 46.35
C GLN A 11 11.42 24.08 46.85
N GLU A 12 11.03 23.74 48.09
CA GLU A 12 11.31 22.41 48.62
C GLU A 12 10.78 21.35 47.63
N ASP A 13 11.58 20.33 47.37
CA ASP A 13 11.19 19.22 46.51
C ASP A 13 9.87 18.63 47.01
N LEU A 14 8.89 18.56 46.13
CA LEU A 14 7.59 17.99 46.44
C LEU A 14 7.77 16.56 47.01
N PRO A 15 7.12 16.19 48.13
CA PRO A 15 7.39 14.92 48.82
C PRO A 15 7.23 13.64 48.01
N PHE A 16 6.57 13.73 46.88
CA PHE A 16 6.41 12.61 45.94
C PHE A 16 7.53 12.51 44.87
N ILE A 17 8.48 13.47 44.83
CA ILE A 17 9.66 13.42 43.93
C ILE A 17 10.82 12.66 44.60
N LYS A 18 10.73 12.36 45.89
CA LYS A 18 11.61 11.41 46.58
C LYS A 18 11.21 9.96 46.20
N ALA A 19 11.07 9.69 44.93
CA ALA A 19 11.01 8.30 44.49
C ALA A 19 12.37 7.65 44.76
N ASP A 20 12.35 6.66 45.64
CA ASP A 20 13.49 5.84 46.02
C ASP A 20 14.33 5.50 44.77
N LYS A 21 15.59 5.93 44.77
CA LYS A 21 16.62 5.46 43.82
C LYS A 21 16.99 3.97 44.05
N LYS A 22 16.02 3.15 44.47
CA LYS A 22 16.21 1.73 44.60
C LYS A 22 15.35 1.01 43.60
N ASN A 23 16.05 0.37 42.70
CA ASN A 23 15.58 -0.51 41.63
C ASN A 23 15.11 0.24 40.36
N GLU A 24 16.04 0.80 39.63
CA GLU A 24 15.92 0.75 38.16
C GLU A 24 15.91 -0.74 37.77
N VAL A 25 14.74 -1.35 37.89
CA VAL A 25 14.41 -2.50 37.07
C VAL A 25 14.38 -1.93 35.65
N THR A 26 15.51 -1.97 34.97
CA THR A 26 15.55 -1.77 33.53
C THR A 26 14.71 -2.90 32.95
N LEU A 27 13.40 -2.68 32.90
CA LEU A 27 12.51 -3.52 32.12
C LEU A 27 13.03 -3.44 30.70
N LYS A 28 13.87 -4.42 30.33
CA LYS A 28 14.32 -4.57 28.94
C LYS A 28 13.04 -4.74 28.13
N TYR A 29 12.56 -3.63 27.56
CA TYR A 29 11.40 -3.66 26.69
C TYR A 29 11.72 -4.64 25.55
N LYS A 30 10.90 -5.68 25.43
CA LYS A 30 11.00 -6.67 24.36
C LYS A 30 9.85 -6.41 23.40
N LEU A 31 10.20 -6.11 22.14
CA LEU A 31 9.20 -5.99 21.10
C LEU A 31 8.41 -7.29 20.95
N PRO A 32 7.12 -7.22 20.62
CA PRO A 32 6.32 -8.40 20.28
C PRO A 32 7.00 -9.19 19.14
N GLY A 33 6.99 -10.51 19.26
CA GLY A 33 7.56 -11.37 18.23
C GLY A 33 6.65 -11.48 17.02
N PHE A 34 7.24 -11.75 15.85
CA PHE A 34 6.49 -11.92 14.60
C PHE A 34 5.58 -13.17 14.60
N GLU A 35 5.85 -14.12 15.52
CA GLU A 35 5.03 -15.32 15.72
C GLU A 35 3.58 -15.03 16.16
N LEU A 36 3.32 -13.81 16.64
CA LEU A 36 1.97 -13.35 16.98
C LEU A 36 1.15 -12.96 15.74
N LEU A 37 1.81 -12.80 14.61
CA LEU A 37 1.16 -12.42 13.36
C LEU A 37 0.75 -13.66 12.56
N LYS A 38 -0.44 -13.58 11.95
CA LYS A 38 -0.90 -14.61 11.03
C LYS A 38 -0.02 -14.64 9.79
N GLU A 39 0.34 -15.83 9.33
CA GLU A 39 1.08 -16.05 8.09
C GLU A 39 0.20 -16.72 7.04
N ALA A 40 0.54 -16.47 5.76
CA ALA A 40 -0.11 -17.15 4.65
C ALA A 40 0.17 -18.67 4.71
N THR A 41 -0.89 -19.46 4.62
CA THR A 41 -0.76 -20.92 4.55
C THR A 41 -0.20 -21.35 3.18
N LYS A 42 0.43 -22.55 3.13
CA LYS A 42 0.95 -23.10 1.87
C LYS A 42 -0.14 -23.23 0.81
N LYS A 43 -1.38 -23.49 1.22
CA LYS A 43 -2.53 -23.62 0.33
C LYS A 43 -2.91 -22.28 -0.30
N GLU A 44 -2.89 -21.20 0.47
CA GLU A 44 -3.17 -19.83 -0.01
C GLU A 44 -2.09 -19.36 -0.98
N ARG A 45 -0.81 -19.65 -0.72
CA ARG A 45 0.30 -19.31 -1.65
C ARG A 45 0.21 -20.05 -2.98
N ASN A 46 -0.32 -21.28 -2.99
CA ASN A 46 -0.46 -22.08 -4.21
C ASN A 46 -1.72 -21.72 -5.01
N SER A 47 -2.75 -21.16 -4.39
CA SER A 47 -3.94 -20.69 -5.10
C SER A 47 -3.70 -19.42 -5.93
N SER A 48 -2.64 -18.67 -5.62
CA SER A 48 -2.21 -17.49 -6.39
C SER A 48 -1.78 -17.80 -7.84
N ASN A 49 -1.53 -19.08 -8.16
CA ASN A 49 -1.14 -19.50 -9.50
C ASN A 49 -2.32 -19.79 -10.45
N ASN A 50 -3.54 -19.84 -9.94
CA ASN A 50 -4.73 -19.98 -10.78
C ASN A 50 -5.21 -18.59 -11.20
N ASN A 51 -4.54 -18.04 -12.22
CA ASN A 51 -4.88 -16.76 -12.81
C ASN A 51 -6.18 -16.87 -13.61
N ASP A 52 -7.31 -16.63 -12.96
CA ASP A 52 -8.58 -16.26 -13.62
C ASP A 52 -8.52 -14.81 -14.14
N SER A 53 -7.36 -14.41 -14.66
CA SER A 53 -7.20 -13.09 -15.25
C SER A 53 -7.85 -13.08 -16.64
N ILE A 54 -8.56 -12.00 -16.90
CA ILE A 54 -9.14 -11.74 -18.20
C ILE A 54 -8.00 -11.72 -19.24
N GLU A 55 -8.14 -12.51 -20.29
CA GLU A 55 -7.13 -12.54 -21.36
C GLU A 55 -6.97 -11.14 -21.98
N PRO A 56 -5.74 -10.66 -22.18
CA PRO A 56 -5.49 -9.35 -22.80
C PRO A 56 -6.21 -9.16 -24.13
N LYS A 57 -6.23 -10.19 -24.96
CA LYS A 57 -6.92 -10.17 -26.25
C LYS A 57 -8.43 -9.97 -26.15
N PHE A 58 -9.04 -10.50 -25.09
CA PHE A 58 -10.47 -10.31 -24.85
C PHE A 58 -10.77 -8.85 -24.50
N LEU A 59 -9.93 -8.23 -23.65
CA LEU A 59 -10.08 -6.81 -23.31
C LEU A 59 -9.81 -5.90 -24.52
N GLU A 60 -8.83 -6.21 -25.36
CA GLU A 60 -8.58 -5.50 -26.62
C GLU A 60 -9.79 -5.57 -27.56
N LYS A 61 -10.44 -6.74 -27.65
CA LYS A 61 -11.65 -6.92 -28.45
C LYS A 61 -12.82 -6.07 -27.93
N ILE A 62 -13.04 -6.05 -26.62
CA ILE A 62 -14.07 -5.20 -26.01
C ILE A 62 -13.81 -3.73 -26.37
N LEU A 63 -12.59 -3.25 -26.21
CA LEU A 63 -12.23 -1.87 -26.54
C LEU A 63 -12.45 -1.57 -28.03
N LEU A 64 -12.12 -2.52 -28.90
CA LEU A 64 -12.34 -2.40 -30.34
C LEU A 64 -13.84 -2.29 -30.69
N ASP A 65 -14.70 -3.08 -30.03
CA ASP A 65 -16.15 -3.06 -30.20
C ASP A 65 -16.76 -1.69 -29.85
N PHE A 66 -16.14 -0.96 -28.90
CA PHE A 66 -16.47 0.43 -28.56
C PHE A 66 -15.72 1.46 -29.45
N GLY A 67 -15.06 1.02 -30.50
CA GLY A 67 -14.34 1.88 -31.43
C GLY A 67 -13.09 2.53 -30.82
N VAL A 68 -12.41 1.82 -29.93
CA VAL A 68 -11.12 2.17 -29.35
C VAL A 68 -10.06 1.18 -29.82
N ASN A 69 -9.22 1.62 -30.76
CA ASN A 69 -8.11 0.82 -31.26
C ASN A 69 -6.88 0.99 -30.36
N GLY A 70 -6.14 -0.08 -30.14
CA GLY A 70 -4.91 -0.09 -29.35
C GLY A 70 -4.48 -1.51 -29.01
N ILE A 71 -3.43 -1.62 -28.22
CA ILE A 71 -2.85 -2.90 -27.79
C ILE A 71 -2.52 -2.88 -26.30
N ILE A 72 -2.59 -4.03 -25.66
CA ILE A 72 -2.13 -4.20 -24.28
C ILE A 72 -0.64 -4.50 -24.31
N LYS A 73 0.17 -3.58 -23.78
CA LYS A 73 1.64 -3.70 -23.72
C LYS A 73 2.10 -4.58 -22.57
N LYS A 74 1.42 -4.50 -21.43
CA LYS A 74 1.82 -5.19 -20.22
C LYS A 74 0.62 -5.51 -19.35
N VAL A 75 0.70 -6.65 -18.68
CA VAL A 75 -0.26 -7.07 -17.65
C VAL A 75 0.48 -7.28 -16.35
N SER A 76 0.02 -6.65 -15.28
CA SER A 76 0.58 -6.80 -13.94
C SER A 76 -0.50 -7.36 -13.03
N HIS A 77 -0.26 -8.59 -12.56
CA HIS A 77 -1.18 -9.27 -11.64
C HIS A 77 -0.84 -8.90 -10.21
N GLY A 78 -1.79 -8.32 -9.50
CA GLY A 78 -1.69 -8.02 -8.08
C GLY A 78 -2.58 -8.93 -7.23
N PRO A 79 -2.51 -8.80 -5.91
CA PRO A 79 -3.29 -9.65 -5.01
C PRO A 79 -4.80 -9.40 -5.07
N VAL A 80 -5.23 -8.21 -5.48
CA VAL A 80 -6.65 -7.79 -5.47
C VAL A 80 -7.13 -7.41 -6.85
N VAL A 81 -6.27 -6.75 -7.65
CA VAL A 81 -6.59 -6.24 -8.99
C VAL A 81 -5.50 -6.62 -9.99
N THR A 82 -5.90 -6.76 -11.25
CA THR A 82 -5.00 -6.90 -12.39
C THR A 82 -4.97 -5.58 -13.15
N LEU A 83 -3.77 -5.03 -13.36
CA LEU A 83 -3.53 -3.83 -14.15
C LEU A 83 -3.13 -4.22 -15.57
N ASN A 84 -3.92 -3.76 -16.54
CA ASN A 84 -3.63 -3.87 -17.96
C ASN A 84 -3.17 -2.51 -18.49
N GLU A 85 -1.94 -2.43 -18.97
CA GLU A 85 -1.38 -1.21 -19.58
C GLU A 85 -1.73 -1.19 -21.07
N PHE A 86 -2.74 -0.42 -21.41
CA PHE A 86 -3.25 -0.28 -22.77
C PHE A 86 -2.63 0.92 -23.47
N GLU A 87 -2.06 0.71 -24.64
CA GLU A 87 -1.56 1.77 -25.53
C GLU A 87 -2.60 2.03 -26.62
N PRO A 88 -3.31 3.18 -26.57
CA PRO A 88 -4.28 3.53 -27.59
C PRO A 88 -3.58 3.89 -28.91
N ALA A 89 -4.24 3.60 -30.01
CA ALA A 89 -3.78 4.04 -31.32
C ALA A 89 -3.78 5.58 -31.43
N ALA A 90 -2.97 6.10 -32.34
CA ALA A 90 -2.88 7.53 -32.59
C ALA A 90 -4.28 8.13 -32.91
N GLY A 91 -4.58 9.27 -32.29
CA GLY A 91 -5.84 9.99 -32.48
C GLY A 91 -6.98 9.57 -31.56
N VAL A 92 -6.82 8.53 -30.76
CA VAL A 92 -7.81 8.13 -29.74
C VAL A 92 -7.72 9.06 -28.53
N LYS A 93 -8.84 9.69 -28.15
CA LYS A 93 -8.90 10.56 -26.97
C LYS A 93 -8.96 9.73 -25.69
N VAL A 94 -8.09 10.04 -24.73
CA VAL A 94 -8.04 9.39 -23.41
C VAL A 94 -9.38 9.47 -22.69
N SER A 95 -10.08 10.61 -22.77
CA SER A 95 -11.40 10.80 -22.15
C SER A 95 -12.44 9.80 -22.66
N LYS A 96 -12.36 9.41 -23.96
CA LYS A 96 -13.26 8.38 -24.51
C LYS A 96 -13.06 7.04 -23.77
N ILE A 97 -11.82 6.68 -23.49
CA ILE A 97 -11.51 5.41 -22.83
C ILE A 97 -11.93 5.45 -21.36
N ILE A 98 -11.66 6.56 -20.65
CA ILE A 98 -12.06 6.74 -19.25
C ILE A 98 -13.58 6.59 -19.07
N ASN A 99 -14.36 7.14 -20.00
CA ASN A 99 -15.82 7.08 -19.94
C ASN A 99 -16.40 5.68 -20.22
N LEU A 100 -15.58 4.73 -20.68
CA LEU A 100 -15.98 3.34 -20.93
C LEU A 100 -15.83 2.44 -19.67
N SER A 101 -15.47 2.99 -18.52
CA SER A 101 -15.24 2.19 -17.30
C SER A 101 -16.39 1.25 -16.97
N ASP A 102 -17.62 1.73 -16.97
CA ASP A 102 -18.80 0.95 -16.65
C ASP A 102 -19.13 -0.09 -17.74
N ASP A 103 -18.91 0.27 -19.00
CA ASP A 103 -19.12 -0.64 -20.13
C ASP A 103 -18.08 -1.77 -20.12
N ILE A 104 -16.82 -1.48 -19.80
CA ILE A 104 -15.78 -2.47 -19.65
C ILE A 104 -16.10 -3.40 -18.46
N ALA A 105 -16.46 -2.85 -17.30
CA ALA A 105 -16.83 -3.62 -16.13
C ALA A 105 -17.95 -4.63 -16.46
N ARG A 106 -19.00 -4.17 -17.14
CA ARG A 106 -20.13 -5.01 -17.55
C ARG A 106 -19.71 -6.11 -18.52
N ASN A 107 -18.93 -5.79 -19.57
CA ASN A 107 -18.52 -6.76 -20.58
C ASN A 107 -17.48 -7.77 -20.06
N THR A 108 -16.73 -7.40 -19.01
CA THR A 108 -15.79 -8.30 -18.34
C THR A 108 -16.41 -9.04 -17.15
N SER A 109 -17.70 -8.84 -16.87
CA SER A 109 -18.40 -9.36 -15.69
C SER A 109 -17.70 -9.02 -14.37
N SER A 110 -17.01 -7.86 -14.33
CA SER A 110 -16.32 -7.37 -13.16
C SER A 110 -17.21 -6.45 -12.34
N GLU A 111 -16.99 -6.36 -11.02
CA GLU A 111 -17.75 -5.45 -10.14
C GLU A 111 -17.56 -3.98 -10.53
N SER A 112 -16.36 -3.63 -11.01
CA SER A 112 -15.99 -2.28 -11.44
C SER A 112 -14.78 -2.34 -12.35
N ALA A 113 -14.52 -1.27 -13.12
CA ALA A 113 -13.26 -1.06 -13.81
C ALA A 113 -12.75 0.33 -13.47
N ARG A 114 -11.47 0.45 -13.17
CA ARG A 114 -10.82 1.75 -12.95
C ARG A 114 -9.88 2.04 -14.09
N ILE A 115 -10.05 3.21 -14.70
CA ILE A 115 -9.22 3.63 -15.81
C ILE A 115 -8.49 4.92 -15.44
N SER A 116 -7.17 4.90 -15.56
CA SER A 116 -6.32 6.05 -15.21
C SER A 116 -5.14 6.16 -16.17
N THR A 117 -4.64 7.37 -16.34
CA THR A 117 -3.41 7.62 -17.08
C THR A 117 -2.20 7.23 -16.24
N ILE A 118 -1.18 6.64 -16.88
CA ILE A 118 0.09 6.30 -16.22
C ILE A 118 1.06 7.46 -16.44
N PRO A 119 1.51 8.16 -15.37
CA PRO A 119 2.44 9.26 -15.49
C PRO A 119 3.74 8.84 -16.18
N GLY A 120 4.21 9.63 -17.14
CA GLY A 120 5.45 9.36 -17.85
C GLY A 120 5.35 8.29 -18.96
N SER A 121 4.13 7.80 -19.26
CA SER A 121 3.85 6.84 -20.32
C SER A 121 2.73 7.33 -21.23
N ASN A 122 2.69 6.84 -22.47
CA ASN A 122 1.56 7.01 -23.40
C ASN A 122 0.49 5.92 -23.19
N THR A 123 0.65 5.08 -22.19
CA THR A 123 -0.29 4.01 -21.86
C THR A 123 -1.35 4.46 -20.82
N ILE A 124 -2.46 3.77 -20.86
CA ILE A 124 -3.58 3.95 -19.94
C ILE A 124 -3.69 2.67 -19.12
N GLY A 125 -3.75 2.81 -17.80
CA GLY A 125 -3.98 1.69 -16.90
C GLY A 125 -5.46 1.35 -16.81
N ILE A 126 -5.81 0.11 -17.12
CA ILE A 126 -7.14 -0.47 -16.92
C ILE A 126 -7.00 -1.50 -15.81
N GLU A 127 -7.53 -1.15 -14.64
CA GLU A 127 -7.53 -2.01 -13.46
C GLU A 127 -8.86 -2.76 -13.36
N LEU A 128 -8.77 -4.08 -13.27
CA LEU A 128 -9.93 -4.96 -13.11
C LEU A 128 -9.74 -5.79 -11.83
N PRO A 129 -10.76 -5.90 -10.97
CA PRO A 129 -10.68 -6.71 -9.77
C PRO A 129 -10.56 -8.19 -10.16
N ASN A 130 -9.71 -8.89 -9.42
CA ASN A 130 -9.56 -10.33 -9.57
C ASN A 130 -10.81 -11.05 -9.08
N SER A 131 -11.22 -12.12 -9.74
CA SER A 131 -12.32 -12.98 -9.29
C SER A 131 -12.00 -13.67 -7.97
N SER A 132 -10.74 -14.05 -7.76
CA SER A 132 -10.21 -14.54 -6.50
C SER A 132 -9.23 -13.52 -5.91
N ARG A 133 -9.61 -12.91 -4.77
CA ARG A 133 -8.76 -11.94 -4.08
C ARG A 133 -7.83 -12.65 -3.10
N GLU A 134 -6.56 -12.30 -3.12
CA GLU A 134 -5.57 -12.83 -2.18
C GLU A 134 -5.54 -12.01 -0.89
N ASN A 135 -5.35 -12.71 0.22
CA ASN A 135 -5.10 -12.05 1.50
C ASN A 135 -3.67 -11.50 1.55
N VAL A 136 -3.53 -10.23 1.90
CA VAL A 136 -2.23 -9.61 2.16
C VAL A 136 -1.97 -9.62 3.66
N TYR A 137 -0.96 -10.39 4.09
CA TYR A 137 -0.63 -10.54 5.51
C TYR A 137 0.41 -9.50 5.93
N LEU A 138 0.17 -8.86 7.08
CA LEU A 138 1.10 -7.88 7.65
C LEU A 138 2.46 -8.50 7.94
N SER A 139 2.52 -9.78 8.33
CA SER A 139 3.74 -10.53 8.56
C SER A 139 4.68 -10.51 7.35
N GLU A 140 4.16 -10.58 6.13
CA GLU A 140 4.96 -10.58 4.91
C GLU A 140 5.67 -9.23 4.70
N ILE A 141 5.01 -8.12 5.05
CA ILE A 141 5.57 -6.78 4.89
C ILE A 141 6.60 -6.49 5.97
N LEU A 142 6.29 -6.82 7.23
CA LEU A 142 7.19 -6.59 8.36
C LEU A 142 8.45 -7.47 8.30
N ASN A 143 8.37 -8.67 7.69
CA ASN A 143 9.52 -9.54 7.47
C ASN A 143 10.40 -9.11 6.30
N ASN A 144 9.96 -8.17 5.46
CA ASN A 144 10.71 -7.68 4.33
C ASN A 144 11.98 -6.92 4.78
N SER A 145 13.06 -7.06 4.01
CA SER A 145 14.34 -6.38 4.28
C SER A 145 14.21 -4.86 4.25
N GLU A 146 13.30 -4.32 3.43
CA GLU A 146 13.06 -2.88 3.35
C GLU A 146 12.49 -2.30 4.64
N PHE A 147 11.61 -3.02 5.33
CA PHE A 147 11.08 -2.59 6.62
C PHE A 147 12.17 -2.52 7.71
N LYS A 148 13.20 -3.35 7.57
CA LYS A 148 14.31 -3.44 8.53
C LYS A 148 15.50 -2.52 8.20
N ARG A 149 15.38 -1.66 7.18
CA ARG A 149 16.43 -0.70 6.82
C ARG A 149 16.67 0.30 7.95
N LYS A 150 17.93 0.47 8.32
CA LYS A 150 18.35 1.40 9.41
C LYS A 150 18.18 2.88 9.06
N GLU A 151 18.12 3.19 7.77
CA GLU A 151 17.95 4.57 7.28
C GLU A 151 16.52 5.10 7.53
N ILE A 152 15.54 4.21 7.65
CA ILE A 152 14.15 4.55 7.91
C ILE A 152 13.96 4.70 9.42
N LYS A 153 13.65 5.91 9.87
CA LYS A 153 13.52 6.22 11.31
C LYS A 153 12.21 5.69 11.90
N LEU A 154 11.11 5.83 11.15
CA LEU A 154 9.79 5.40 11.59
C LEU A 154 9.05 4.67 10.45
N PRO A 155 9.41 3.39 10.19
CA PRO A 155 8.83 2.64 9.09
C PRO A 155 7.36 2.34 9.34
N ILE A 156 6.52 2.58 8.33
CA ILE A 156 5.12 2.16 8.29
C ILE A 156 4.91 1.18 7.14
N ALA A 157 4.22 0.09 7.44
CA ALA A 157 3.81 -0.93 6.48
C ALA A 157 2.45 -0.54 5.88
N LEU A 158 2.42 -0.10 4.62
CA LEU A 158 1.20 0.37 3.96
C LEU A 158 0.43 -0.75 3.25
N GLY A 159 1.12 -1.82 2.86
CA GLY A 159 0.50 -2.93 2.13
C GLY A 159 1.36 -3.43 0.97
N LYS A 160 0.70 -3.90 -0.09
CA LYS A 160 1.33 -4.29 -1.36
C LYS A 160 0.85 -3.40 -2.50
N SER A 161 1.74 -3.13 -3.44
CA SER A 161 1.40 -2.46 -4.70
C SER A 161 0.52 -3.36 -5.58
N ILE A 162 -0.01 -2.80 -6.67
CA ILE A 162 -0.72 -3.55 -7.71
C ILE A 162 0.17 -4.68 -8.27
N SER A 163 1.50 -4.49 -8.29
CA SER A 163 2.46 -5.51 -8.73
C SER A 163 2.82 -6.54 -7.65
N GLY A 164 2.18 -6.51 -6.48
CA GLY A 164 2.45 -7.42 -5.36
C GLY A 164 3.68 -7.08 -4.51
N ASN A 165 4.42 -6.01 -4.83
CA ASN A 165 5.57 -5.58 -4.06
C ASN A 165 5.16 -4.91 -2.75
N PRO A 166 5.85 -5.13 -1.62
CA PRO A 166 5.56 -4.45 -0.38
C PRO A 166 5.79 -2.94 -0.50
N ILE A 167 4.89 -2.15 0.06
CA ILE A 167 5.01 -0.69 0.15
C ILE A 167 5.27 -0.32 1.59
N ILE A 168 6.45 0.24 1.82
CA ILE A 168 6.93 0.70 3.11
C ILE A 168 7.32 2.17 2.96
N SER A 169 6.97 2.97 3.94
CA SER A 169 7.29 4.39 3.93
C SER A 169 7.85 4.84 5.27
N ASP A 170 8.57 5.96 5.28
CA ASP A 170 9.06 6.57 6.51
C ASP A 170 8.12 7.70 6.96
N LEU A 171 7.38 7.47 8.04
CA LEU A 171 6.48 8.46 8.61
C LEU A 171 7.22 9.74 9.02
N SER A 172 8.49 9.63 9.41
CA SER A 172 9.29 10.80 9.82
C SER A 172 9.57 11.77 8.66
N SER A 173 9.48 11.30 7.43
CA SER A 173 9.67 12.11 6.22
C SER A 173 8.37 12.75 5.68
N MET A 174 7.24 12.44 6.30
CA MET A 174 5.93 12.95 5.88
C MET A 174 5.54 14.16 6.74
N PRO A 175 5.64 15.41 6.23
CA PRO A 175 5.30 16.61 7.01
C PRO A 175 3.79 16.71 7.27
N HIS A 176 2.97 16.14 6.38
CA HIS A 176 1.51 16.10 6.48
C HIS A 176 1.02 14.71 6.07
N LEU A 177 0.18 14.10 6.88
CA LEU A 177 -0.44 12.81 6.61
C LEU A 177 -1.91 12.86 7.00
N LEU A 178 -2.79 12.58 6.05
CA LEU A 178 -4.22 12.36 6.29
C LEU A 178 -4.49 10.86 6.22
N ILE A 179 -5.05 10.32 7.29
CA ILE A 179 -5.50 8.92 7.36
C ILE A 179 -7.02 8.96 7.43
N ALA A 180 -7.69 8.29 6.50
CA ALA A 180 -9.14 8.14 6.46
C ALA A 180 -9.51 6.65 6.31
N GLY A 181 -10.62 6.24 6.95
CA GLY A 181 -11.14 4.87 6.89
C GLY A 181 -12.50 4.76 7.53
#